data_0eed8d6fdc010d7905b3992a855548eb
#
_entry.id   0eed8d6fdc010d7905b3992a855548eb
#
_cell.length_a   1.000
_cell.length_b   1.000
_cell.length_c   1.000
_cell.angle_alpha   90.00
_cell.angle_beta   90.00
_cell.angle_gamma   90.00
#
_symmetry.space_group_name_H-M   'P 1'
#
loop_
_entity.id
_entity.type
_entity.pdbx_description
1 polymer ?
#
loop_
_entity_poly.entity_id
_entity_poly.type
_entity_poly.pdbx_seq_one_letter_code
_entity_poly.pdbx_strand_id
1 'polypeptide(L)'
;YFREQGMEAYSLQGGYTGWLLNLIQKEQPGEKENERAREIEKSIRKKFHKVLFSRFAKAINEYDMIQENDKIAVCISGGKDSMLMAKLFQELKRHNKFPFELVFLVMDPGYSEANRKIIENNAKLMDIPITIFESQIFDAVYDIEDSPCYLCARMRRGYLYSHAKELGCNKIALGHHYDDVIETILMGMLYGGQVQTMMPKLHSTNFEGMELIRPMYLIRED
;
A
#
# COMPACT_ATOMS: atom_id res chain seq x y z
N TYR A 1 -6.22 28.28 24.25
CA TYR A 1 -6.65 27.45 25.39
C TYR A 1 -5.48 27.05 26.28
N PHE A 2 -4.46 26.27 25.76
CA PHE A 2 -3.34 25.81 26.60
C PHE A 2 -2.46 26.93 27.15
N ARG A 3 -2.23 28.00 26.37
CA ARG A 3 -1.48 29.19 26.85
C ARG A 3 -2.24 29.99 27.92
N GLU A 4 -3.56 30.06 27.82
CA GLU A 4 -4.43 30.69 28.81
C GLU A 4 -4.43 29.95 30.16
N GLN A 5 -4.05 28.65 30.14
CA GLN A 5 -3.86 27.82 31.33
C GLN A 5 -2.42 27.84 31.87
N GLY A 6 -1.59 28.79 31.40
CA GLY A 6 -0.20 28.91 31.86
C GLY A 6 0.77 27.85 31.35
N MET A 7 0.38 27.07 30.33
CA MET A 7 1.24 26.06 29.70
C MET A 7 1.98 26.66 28.50
N GLU A 8 3.25 26.32 28.33
CA GLU A 8 3.99 26.62 27.11
C GLU A 8 3.46 25.75 25.97
N ALA A 9 2.75 26.37 25.03
CA ALA A 9 2.21 25.67 23.86
C ALA A 9 2.71 26.31 22.57
N TYR A 10 3.24 25.46 21.69
CA TYR A 10 3.76 25.85 20.39
C TYR A 10 2.96 25.16 19.27
N SER A 11 2.65 25.92 18.22
CA SER A 11 2.07 25.35 17.02
C SER A 11 3.18 24.86 16.09
N LEU A 12 3.09 23.63 15.65
CA LEU A 12 4.00 23.11 14.64
C LEU A 12 3.65 23.72 13.27
N GLN A 13 4.58 24.47 12.70
CA GLN A 13 4.42 25.02 11.36
C GLN A 13 4.30 23.87 10.33
N GLY A 14 3.17 23.82 9.59
CA GLY A 14 2.84 22.71 8.71
C GLY A 14 2.25 21.49 9.41
N GLY A 15 1.93 21.58 10.72
CA GLY A 15 1.36 20.48 11.50
C GLY A 15 2.28 19.27 11.61
N TYR A 16 1.71 18.08 11.82
CA TYR A 16 2.44 16.83 11.90
C TYR A 16 3.23 16.52 10.62
N THR A 17 2.64 16.83 9.47
CA THR A 17 3.29 16.63 8.15
C THR A 17 4.53 17.51 8.00
N GLY A 18 4.46 18.78 8.40
CA GLY A 18 5.62 19.69 8.38
C GLY A 18 6.74 19.26 9.33
N TRP A 19 6.39 18.74 10.51
CA TRP A 19 7.34 18.18 11.44
C TRP A 19 8.04 16.93 10.88
N LEU A 20 7.28 16.03 10.26
CA LEU A 20 7.81 14.82 9.63
C LEU A 20 8.78 15.16 8.47
N LEU A 21 8.41 16.13 7.63
CA LEU A 21 9.28 16.62 6.53
C LEU A 21 10.58 17.23 7.08
N ASN A 22 10.53 17.98 8.18
CA ASN A 22 11.72 18.55 8.81
C ASN A 22 12.64 17.46 9.40
N LEU A 23 12.09 16.37 9.95
CA LEU A 23 12.88 15.23 10.42
C LEU A 23 13.62 14.56 9.26
N ILE A 24 12.93 14.33 8.15
CA ILE A 24 13.49 13.69 6.94
C ILE A 24 14.58 14.58 6.31
N GLN A 25 14.39 15.91 6.28
CA GLN A 25 15.37 16.84 5.71
C GLN A 25 16.64 17.03 6.56
N LYS A 26 16.59 16.77 7.85
CA LYS A 26 17.75 16.89 8.75
C LYS A 26 18.71 15.70 8.69
N GLU A 27 18.28 14.57 8.12
CA GLU A 27 19.14 13.41 7.92
C GLU A 27 19.87 13.50 6.57
N GLN A 28 21.20 13.45 6.58
CA GLN A 28 22.02 13.51 5.34
C GLN A 28 21.75 12.28 4.47
N PRO A 29 21.48 12.47 3.16
CA PRO A 29 21.15 11.36 2.26
C PRO A 29 22.40 10.52 1.91
N GLY A 30 22.21 9.21 1.80
CA GLY A 30 23.13 8.27 1.16
C GLY A 30 23.51 7.06 2.02
N GLU A 31 24.30 7.20 3.06
CA GLU A 31 24.73 6.06 3.89
C GLU A 31 23.67 5.65 4.93
N LYS A 32 23.00 6.61 5.54
CA LYS A 32 21.96 6.37 6.54
C LYS A 32 20.66 5.77 5.95
N GLU A 33 20.32 6.10 4.71
CA GLU A 33 19.14 5.54 4.03
C GLU A 33 19.30 4.02 3.82
N ASN A 34 20.45 3.60 3.34
CA ASN A 34 20.79 2.18 3.19
C ASN A 34 20.83 1.43 4.53
N GLU A 35 21.27 2.08 5.60
CA GLU A 35 21.31 1.50 6.93
C GLU A 35 19.88 1.28 7.47
N ARG A 36 18.99 2.28 7.32
CA ARG A 36 17.59 2.18 7.75
C ARG A 36 16.81 1.11 7.01
N ALA A 37 16.98 1.01 5.70
CA ALA A 37 16.37 -0.05 4.89
C ALA A 37 16.82 -1.45 5.37
N ARG A 38 18.12 -1.61 5.66
CA ARG A 38 18.69 -2.87 6.18
C ARG A 38 18.16 -3.21 7.58
N GLU A 39 17.98 -2.21 8.45
CA GLU A 39 17.37 -2.41 9.78
C GLU A 39 15.94 -2.92 9.68
N ILE A 40 15.12 -2.32 8.79
CA ILE A 40 13.75 -2.74 8.53
C ILE A 40 13.72 -4.19 8.04
N GLU A 41 14.55 -4.53 7.07
CA GLU A 41 14.66 -5.89 6.54
C GLU A 41 15.10 -6.90 7.61
N LYS A 42 16.10 -6.54 8.41
CA LYS A 42 16.56 -7.36 9.55
C LYS A 42 15.44 -7.57 10.58
N SER A 43 14.65 -6.54 10.81
CA SER A 43 13.50 -6.59 11.73
C SER A 43 12.43 -7.55 11.22
N ILE A 44 12.07 -7.48 9.94
CA ILE A 44 11.13 -8.41 9.29
C ILE A 44 11.65 -9.86 9.38
N ARG A 45 12.93 -10.09 9.07
CA ARG A 45 13.53 -11.44 9.07
C ARG A 45 13.67 -12.05 10.48
N LYS A 46 13.90 -11.24 11.51
CA LYS A 46 14.18 -11.74 12.86
C LYS A 46 13.00 -11.53 13.80
N LYS A 47 12.70 -10.26 14.13
CA LYS A 47 11.75 -9.92 15.17
C LYS A 47 10.30 -10.23 14.75
N PHE A 48 9.93 -9.89 13.54
CA PHE A 48 8.56 -10.00 13.04
C PHE A 48 8.35 -11.16 12.06
N HIS A 49 9.32 -12.06 11.92
CA HIS A 49 9.25 -13.16 10.95
C HIS A 49 7.96 -13.99 11.09
N LYS A 50 7.59 -14.39 12.31
CA LYS A 50 6.42 -15.25 12.53
C LYS A 50 5.09 -14.53 12.28
N VAL A 51 5.00 -13.27 12.66
CA VAL A 51 3.74 -12.51 12.62
C VAL A 51 3.51 -11.80 11.28
N LEU A 52 4.58 -11.48 10.55
CA LEU A 52 4.51 -10.83 9.25
C LEU A 52 4.89 -11.78 8.11
N PHE A 53 6.18 -12.11 7.96
CA PHE A 53 6.67 -12.83 6.79
C PHE A 53 6.09 -14.25 6.65
N SER A 54 6.02 -15.01 7.75
CA SER A 54 5.44 -16.36 7.71
C SER A 54 3.96 -16.35 7.35
N ARG A 55 3.17 -15.38 7.85
CA ARG A 55 1.76 -15.22 7.51
C ARG A 55 1.57 -14.76 6.07
N PHE A 56 2.42 -13.87 5.60
CA PHE A 56 2.46 -13.42 4.19
C PHE A 56 2.73 -14.58 3.25
N ALA A 57 3.80 -15.34 3.48
CA ALA A 57 4.14 -16.51 2.69
C ALA A 57 3.07 -17.61 2.78
N LYS A 58 2.46 -17.80 3.96
CA LYS A 58 1.34 -18.72 4.14
C LYS A 58 0.16 -18.35 3.28
N ALA A 59 -0.26 -17.06 3.27
CA ALA A 59 -1.38 -16.60 2.46
C ALA A 59 -1.12 -16.83 0.96
N ILE A 60 0.09 -16.51 0.49
CA ILE A 60 0.49 -16.72 -0.90
C ILE A 60 0.38 -18.19 -1.31
N ASN A 61 0.87 -19.11 -0.47
CA ASN A 61 0.83 -20.54 -0.76
C ASN A 61 -0.58 -21.13 -0.62
N GLU A 62 -1.32 -20.75 0.44
CA GLU A 62 -2.64 -21.31 0.74
C GLU A 62 -3.69 -20.94 -0.32
N TYR A 63 -3.57 -19.71 -0.87
CA TYR A 63 -4.50 -19.21 -1.88
C TYR A 63 -3.91 -19.20 -3.31
N ASP A 64 -2.76 -19.85 -3.51
CA ASP A 64 -2.09 -19.93 -4.81
C ASP A 64 -1.99 -18.57 -5.52
N MET A 65 -1.49 -17.55 -4.79
CA MET A 65 -1.51 -16.17 -5.25
C MET A 65 -0.43 -15.85 -6.29
N ILE A 66 0.71 -16.54 -6.25
CA ILE A 66 1.87 -16.27 -7.13
C ILE A 66 2.31 -17.53 -7.81
N GLN A 67 2.55 -17.43 -9.11
CA GLN A 67 3.03 -18.51 -9.95
C GLN A 67 4.32 -18.12 -10.67
N GLU A 68 4.96 -19.11 -11.28
CA GLU A 68 6.16 -18.88 -12.06
C GLU A 68 5.90 -17.93 -13.23
N ASN A 69 6.82 -16.96 -13.42
CA ASN A 69 6.77 -15.92 -14.43
C ASN A 69 5.62 -14.88 -14.28
N ASP A 70 4.96 -14.85 -13.13
CA ASP A 70 4.04 -13.77 -12.84
C ASP A 70 4.76 -12.40 -12.80
N LYS A 71 4.10 -11.37 -13.30
CA LYS A 71 4.50 -9.97 -13.14
C LYS A 71 3.45 -9.25 -12.33
N ILE A 72 3.83 -8.83 -11.14
CA ILE A 72 2.90 -8.34 -10.10
C ILE A 72 3.07 -6.84 -9.90
N ALA A 73 1.99 -6.09 -10.11
CA ALA A 73 1.91 -4.70 -9.70
C ALA A 73 1.57 -4.60 -8.20
N VAL A 74 2.55 -4.25 -7.38
CA VAL A 74 2.38 -4.01 -5.95
C VAL A 74 1.91 -2.57 -5.76
N CYS A 75 0.63 -2.39 -5.40
CA CYS A 75 0.02 -1.07 -5.29
C CYS A 75 0.39 -0.39 -3.98
N ILE A 76 1.02 0.78 -4.07
CA ILE A 76 1.47 1.58 -2.95
C ILE A 76 0.58 2.83 -2.83
N SER A 77 -0.09 2.96 -1.69
CA SER A 77 -0.89 4.13 -1.35
C SER A 77 -0.12 5.19 -0.54
N GLY A 78 1.08 4.85 -0.10
CA GLY A 78 1.87 5.65 0.85
C GLY A 78 1.59 5.37 2.32
N GLY A 79 0.55 4.58 2.65
CA GLY A 79 0.25 4.13 4.00
C GLY A 79 1.16 3.00 4.48
N LYS A 80 1.20 2.78 5.80
CA LYS A 80 2.04 1.78 6.48
C LYS A 80 1.91 0.38 5.86
N ASP A 81 0.69 -0.06 5.56
CA ASP A 81 0.40 -1.41 5.10
C ASP A 81 0.91 -1.66 3.68
N SER A 82 0.73 -0.70 2.79
CA SER A 82 1.23 -0.79 1.42
C SER A 82 2.77 -0.78 1.36
N MET A 83 3.43 -0.01 2.21
CA MET A 83 4.89 0.00 2.33
C MET A 83 5.42 -1.29 2.96
N LEU A 84 4.73 -1.80 4.00
CA LEU A 84 5.05 -3.11 4.59
C LEU A 84 4.90 -4.22 3.55
N MET A 85 3.80 -4.25 2.80
CA MET A 85 3.57 -5.22 1.73
C MET A 85 4.70 -5.19 0.70
N ALA A 86 5.16 -4.01 0.29
CA ALA A 86 6.29 -3.87 -0.63
C ALA A 86 7.57 -4.50 -0.09
N LYS A 87 7.89 -4.28 1.19
CA LYS A 87 9.06 -4.89 1.84
C LYS A 87 8.93 -6.40 1.97
N LEU A 88 7.73 -6.92 2.28
CA LEU A 88 7.47 -8.35 2.34
C LEU A 88 7.63 -9.02 0.96
N PHE A 89 7.21 -8.36 -0.12
CA PHE A 89 7.44 -8.81 -1.48
C PHE A 89 8.93 -8.82 -1.85
N GLN A 90 9.69 -7.78 -1.47
CA GLN A 90 11.13 -7.76 -1.70
C GLN A 90 11.83 -8.91 -0.96
N GLU A 91 11.42 -9.19 0.28
CA GLU A 91 11.95 -10.30 1.06
C GLU A 91 11.55 -11.65 0.46
N LEU A 92 10.29 -11.80 0.02
CA LEU A 92 9.83 -13.01 -0.66
C LEU A 92 10.65 -13.28 -1.93
N LYS A 93 10.89 -12.25 -2.75
CA LYS A 93 11.65 -12.37 -4.00
C LYS A 93 13.08 -12.89 -3.78
N ARG A 94 13.69 -12.56 -2.63
CA ARG A 94 15.03 -13.05 -2.27
C ARG A 94 15.07 -14.55 -1.93
N HIS A 95 13.94 -15.09 -1.46
CA HIS A 95 13.84 -16.47 -0.96
C HIS A 95 12.95 -17.38 -1.82
N ASN A 96 12.48 -16.87 -2.94
CA ASN A 96 11.52 -17.61 -3.75
C ASN A 96 12.16 -18.75 -4.56
N LYS A 97 11.36 -19.79 -4.80
CA LYS A 97 11.80 -21.00 -5.50
C LYS A 97 11.68 -20.90 -7.04
N PHE A 98 10.94 -19.92 -7.53
CA PHE A 98 10.68 -19.72 -8.95
C PHE A 98 10.72 -18.20 -9.29
N PRO A 99 11.04 -17.82 -10.53
CA PRO A 99 11.12 -16.44 -10.94
C PRO A 99 9.73 -15.78 -11.02
N PHE A 100 9.63 -14.55 -10.55
CA PHE A 100 8.53 -13.62 -10.79
C PHE A 100 9.04 -12.18 -10.78
N GLU A 101 8.29 -11.26 -11.35
CA GLU A 101 8.64 -9.85 -11.43
C GLU A 101 7.75 -8.99 -10.52
N LEU A 102 8.32 -7.91 -10.00
CA LEU A 102 7.61 -6.93 -9.18
C LEU A 102 7.72 -5.55 -9.81
N VAL A 103 6.60 -4.86 -9.87
CA VAL A 103 6.50 -3.43 -10.19
C VAL A 103 5.82 -2.75 -9.00
N PHE A 104 6.50 -1.80 -8.35
CA PHE A 104 5.92 -1.04 -7.23
C PHE A 104 5.23 0.19 -7.77
N LEU A 105 3.90 0.16 -7.79
CA LEU A 105 3.08 1.13 -8.52
C LEU A 105 2.39 2.09 -7.55
N VAL A 106 2.65 3.38 -7.72
CA VAL A 106 1.97 4.47 -7.01
C VAL A 106 1.06 5.19 -7.98
N MET A 107 -0.23 5.25 -7.66
CA MET A 107 -1.16 6.10 -8.39
C MET A 107 -1.29 7.42 -7.64
N ASP A 108 -0.98 8.51 -8.32
CA ASP A 108 -1.21 9.87 -7.86
C ASP A 108 -2.57 10.37 -8.39
N PRO A 109 -3.60 10.48 -7.55
CA PRO A 109 -4.93 10.94 -7.96
C PRO A 109 -5.05 12.47 -7.99
N GLY A 110 -3.96 13.21 -7.82
CA GLY A 110 -3.89 14.65 -7.62
C GLY A 110 -3.43 15.03 -6.20
N TYR A 111 -2.46 14.32 -5.68
CA TYR A 111 -1.90 14.63 -4.35
C TYR A 111 -1.28 16.03 -4.32
N SER A 112 -1.32 16.67 -3.15
CA SER A 112 -0.49 17.86 -2.92
C SER A 112 1.00 17.49 -3.04
N GLU A 113 1.81 18.44 -3.48
CA GLU A 113 3.26 18.25 -3.61
C GLU A 113 3.91 17.74 -2.31
N ALA A 114 3.41 18.18 -1.15
CA ALA A 114 3.86 17.72 0.16
C ALA A 114 3.59 16.22 0.37
N ASN A 115 2.38 15.74 0.05
CA ASN A 115 2.01 14.34 0.18
C ASN A 115 2.80 13.45 -0.78
N ARG A 116 2.99 13.91 -2.02
CA ARG A 116 3.81 13.20 -3.01
C ARG A 116 5.25 13.04 -2.53
N LYS A 117 5.87 14.11 -2.04
CA LYS A 117 7.23 14.07 -1.47
C LYS A 117 7.35 13.11 -0.29
N ILE A 118 6.32 13.00 0.56
CA ILE A 118 6.32 12.04 1.67
C ILE A 118 6.38 10.61 1.13
N ILE A 119 5.58 10.28 0.13
CA ILE A 119 5.56 8.93 -0.47
C ILE A 119 6.92 8.61 -1.10
N GLU A 120 7.47 9.53 -1.89
CA GLU A 120 8.77 9.38 -2.56
C GLU A 120 9.91 9.21 -1.55
N ASN A 121 9.93 10.04 -0.49
CA ASN A 121 10.94 9.97 0.55
C ASN A 121 10.84 8.66 1.36
N ASN A 122 9.63 8.21 1.70
CA ASN A 122 9.45 6.95 2.39
C ASN A 122 9.88 5.75 1.53
N ALA A 123 9.54 5.78 0.24
CA ALA A 123 9.97 4.75 -0.70
C ALA A 123 11.51 4.69 -0.82
N LYS A 124 12.14 5.86 -0.92
CA LYS A 124 13.61 5.98 -0.96
C LYS A 124 14.26 5.48 0.33
N LEU A 125 13.74 5.90 1.50
CA LEU A 125 14.22 5.45 2.82
C LEU A 125 14.15 3.93 2.98
N MET A 126 13.11 3.31 2.41
CA MET A 126 12.88 1.87 2.48
C MET A 126 13.50 1.10 1.33
N ASP A 127 14.19 1.76 0.41
CA ASP A 127 14.76 1.16 -0.81
C ASP A 127 13.70 0.41 -1.64
N ILE A 128 12.57 1.09 -1.91
CA ILE A 128 11.50 0.58 -2.75
C ILE A 128 11.51 1.35 -4.07
N PRO A 129 11.82 0.70 -5.21
CA PRO A 129 11.85 1.36 -6.50
C PRO A 129 10.42 1.58 -7.03
N ILE A 130 9.81 2.72 -6.69
CA ILE A 130 8.44 3.03 -7.09
C ILE A 130 8.36 3.60 -8.49
N THR A 131 7.27 3.27 -9.20
CA THR A 131 6.82 3.89 -10.44
C THR A 131 5.55 4.68 -10.14
N ILE A 132 5.59 5.99 -10.37
CA ILE A 132 4.44 6.87 -10.12
C ILE A 132 3.77 7.20 -11.43
N PHE A 133 2.45 7.07 -11.50
CA PHE A 133 1.64 7.59 -12.59
C PHE A 133 0.56 8.53 -12.06
N GLU A 134 0.25 9.55 -12.84
CA GLU A 134 -0.73 10.57 -12.49
C GLU A 134 -2.09 10.25 -13.09
N SER A 135 -3.13 10.58 -12.34
CA SER A 135 -4.52 10.51 -12.82
C SER A 135 -5.29 11.74 -12.34
N GLN A 136 -6.20 12.23 -13.15
CA GLN A 136 -7.03 13.40 -12.81
C GLN A 136 -8.34 12.99 -12.10
N ILE A 137 -8.27 12.00 -11.21
CA ILE A 137 -9.47 11.47 -10.56
C ILE A 137 -10.10 12.50 -9.62
N PHE A 138 -9.30 13.25 -8.86
CA PHE A 138 -9.83 14.24 -7.95
C PHE A 138 -10.57 15.35 -8.68
N ASP A 139 -10.06 15.81 -9.82
CA ASP A 139 -10.73 16.81 -10.65
C ASP A 139 -12.04 16.27 -11.24
N ALA A 140 -12.05 15.01 -11.64
CA ALA A 140 -13.23 14.37 -12.23
C ALA A 140 -14.35 14.07 -11.20
N VAL A 141 -14.03 13.93 -9.92
CA VAL A 141 -14.99 13.57 -8.85
C VAL A 141 -15.42 14.80 -8.04
N TYR A 142 -14.70 15.92 -8.13
CA TYR A 142 -14.92 17.10 -7.30
C TYR A 142 -16.35 17.70 -7.45
N ASP A 143 -16.93 17.65 -8.64
CA ASP A 143 -18.24 18.23 -8.95
C ASP A 143 -19.42 17.23 -8.84
N ILE A 144 -19.18 16.02 -8.32
CA ILE A 144 -20.23 14.98 -8.25
C ILE A 144 -20.80 14.90 -6.86
N GLU A 145 -22.11 15.24 -6.74
CA GLU A 145 -22.84 15.22 -5.46
C GLU A 145 -23.21 13.79 -4.99
N ASP A 146 -23.46 12.87 -5.93
CA ASP A 146 -23.88 11.49 -5.61
C ASP A 146 -22.70 10.54 -5.40
N SER A 147 -22.46 10.16 -4.13
CA SER A 147 -21.49 9.12 -3.72
C SER A 147 -20.07 9.31 -4.28
N PRO A 148 -19.41 10.47 -4.08
CA PRO A 148 -18.10 10.77 -4.66
C PRO A 148 -17.03 9.75 -4.25
N CYS A 149 -17.10 9.23 -3.02
CA CYS A 149 -16.15 8.22 -2.52
C CYS A 149 -16.25 6.89 -3.28
N TYR A 150 -17.47 6.44 -3.60
CA TYR A 150 -17.67 5.20 -4.36
C TYR A 150 -17.13 5.33 -5.79
N LEU A 151 -17.43 6.43 -6.44
CA LEU A 151 -16.97 6.70 -7.81
C LEU A 151 -15.45 6.83 -7.85
N CYS A 152 -14.85 7.57 -6.90
CA CYS A 152 -13.41 7.69 -6.74
C CYS A 152 -12.75 6.31 -6.58
N ALA A 153 -13.25 5.47 -5.69
CA ALA A 153 -12.71 4.13 -5.47
C ALA A 153 -12.81 3.24 -6.73
N ARG A 154 -13.92 3.35 -7.48
CA ARG A 154 -14.14 2.61 -8.73
C ARG A 154 -13.18 3.08 -9.83
N MET A 155 -13.02 4.38 -10.01
CA MET A 155 -12.09 4.96 -10.99
C MET A 155 -10.64 4.60 -10.64
N ARG A 156 -10.24 4.76 -9.38
CA ARG A 156 -8.90 4.37 -8.90
C ARG A 156 -8.56 2.94 -9.27
N ARG A 157 -9.50 2.03 -9.04
CA ARG A 157 -9.32 0.62 -9.40
C ARG A 157 -9.15 0.44 -10.90
N GLY A 158 -9.98 1.06 -11.72
CA GLY A 158 -9.89 1.01 -13.19
C GLY A 158 -8.52 1.49 -13.70
N TYR A 159 -8.06 2.65 -13.23
CA TYR A 159 -6.75 3.21 -13.62
C TYR A 159 -5.58 2.30 -13.19
N LEU A 160 -5.63 1.75 -11.97
CA LEU A 160 -4.60 0.81 -11.50
C LEU A 160 -4.51 -0.43 -12.38
N TYR A 161 -5.65 -1.02 -12.74
CA TYR A 161 -5.68 -2.19 -13.62
C TYR A 161 -5.17 -1.88 -15.03
N SER A 162 -5.64 -0.76 -15.61
CA SER A 162 -5.19 -0.33 -16.94
C SER A 162 -3.69 -0.15 -17.00
N HIS A 163 -3.15 0.61 -16.06
CA HIS A 163 -1.72 0.92 -16.04
C HIS A 163 -0.85 -0.31 -15.70
N ALA A 164 -1.29 -1.17 -14.78
CA ALA A 164 -0.62 -2.43 -14.52
C ALA A 164 -0.57 -3.32 -15.77
N LYS A 165 -1.66 -3.38 -16.55
CA LYS A 165 -1.72 -4.13 -17.80
C LYS A 165 -0.79 -3.55 -18.87
N GLU A 166 -0.71 -2.23 -19.01
CA GLU A 166 0.23 -1.53 -19.89
C GLU A 166 1.70 -1.86 -19.56
N LEU A 167 2.00 -2.04 -18.27
CA LEU A 167 3.32 -2.48 -17.80
C LEU A 167 3.56 -3.98 -17.96
N GLY A 168 2.60 -4.72 -18.54
CA GLY A 168 2.69 -6.16 -18.74
C GLY A 168 2.47 -6.99 -17.47
N CYS A 169 1.89 -6.41 -16.42
CA CYS A 169 1.54 -7.15 -15.22
C CYS A 169 0.29 -8.00 -15.45
N ASN A 170 0.26 -9.21 -14.89
CA ASN A 170 -0.90 -10.09 -14.87
C ASN A 170 -1.55 -10.16 -13.49
N LYS A 171 -0.93 -9.55 -12.47
CA LYS A 171 -1.48 -9.50 -11.11
C LYS A 171 -1.37 -8.12 -10.51
N ILE A 172 -2.35 -7.78 -9.65
CA ILE A 172 -2.36 -6.59 -8.81
C ILE A 172 -2.39 -7.03 -7.35
N ALA A 173 -1.45 -6.57 -6.55
CA ALA A 173 -1.40 -6.81 -5.11
C ALA A 173 -1.87 -5.58 -4.35
N LEU A 174 -2.86 -5.78 -3.46
CA LEU A 174 -3.40 -4.75 -2.57
C LEU A 174 -3.10 -5.09 -1.10
N GLY A 175 -2.76 -4.07 -0.32
CA GLY A 175 -2.36 -4.16 1.08
C GLY A 175 -3.51 -4.30 2.07
N HIS A 176 -4.57 -5.03 1.73
CA HIS A 176 -5.64 -5.36 2.67
C HIS A 176 -5.22 -6.50 3.59
N HIS A 177 -5.49 -6.34 4.88
CA HIS A 177 -5.14 -7.29 5.92
C HIS A 177 -6.38 -7.98 6.52
N TYR A 178 -6.17 -8.83 7.52
CA TYR A 178 -7.21 -9.64 8.14
C TYR A 178 -8.38 -8.83 8.70
N ASP A 179 -8.08 -7.69 9.33
CA ASP A 179 -9.08 -6.83 9.96
C ASP A 179 -9.97 -6.16 8.91
N ASP A 180 -9.42 -5.72 7.75
CA ASP A 180 -10.21 -5.21 6.62
C ASP A 180 -11.25 -6.23 6.12
N VAL A 181 -10.89 -7.51 6.13
CA VAL A 181 -11.81 -8.59 5.73
C VAL A 181 -12.97 -8.71 6.70
N ILE A 182 -12.68 -8.70 8.02
CA ILE A 182 -13.72 -8.77 9.06
C ILE A 182 -14.61 -7.53 9.00
N GLU A 183 -14.03 -6.35 8.91
CA GLU A 183 -14.76 -5.08 8.81
C GLU A 183 -15.67 -5.07 7.59
N THR A 184 -15.19 -5.53 6.43
CA THR A 184 -16.00 -5.63 5.21
C THR A 184 -17.21 -6.55 5.41
N ILE A 185 -17.02 -7.70 6.04
CA ILE A 185 -18.12 -8.65 6.32
C ILE A 185 -19.13 -8.00 7.27
N LEU A 186 -18.65 -7.43 8.39
CA LEU A 186 -19.52 -6.79 9.39
C LEU A 186 -20.31 -5.61 8.80
N MET A 187 -19.65 -4.76 8.03
CA MET A 187 -20.31 -3.64 7.34
C MET A 187 -21.37 -4.14 6.34
N GLY A 188 -21.07 -5.17 5.57
CA GLY A 188 -22.02 -5.78 4.66
C GLY A 188 -23.27 -6.31 5.36
N MET A 189 -23.08 -6.97 6.53
CA MET A 189 -24.18 -7.50 7.33
C MET A 189 -25.00 -6.40 8.00
N LEU A 190 -24.34 -5.40 8.62
CA LEU A 190 -25.02 -4.37 9.43
C LEU A 190 -25.70 -3.30 8.58
N TYR A 191 -25.12 -2.90 7.47
CA TYR A 191 -25.62 -1.80 6.63
C TYR A 191 -26.24 -2.26 5.32
N GLY A 192 -25.77 -3.38 4.75
CA GLY A 192 -26.23 -3.86 3.45
C GLY A 192 -27.20 -5.03 3.54
N GLY A 193 -27.41 -5.65 4.71
CA GLY A 193 -28.20 -6.87 4.85
C GLY A 193 -27.66 -8.03 4.01
N GLN A 194 -26.38 -8.00 3.65
CA GLN A 194 -25.72 -8.98 2.78
C GLN A 194 -24.41 -9.43 3.39
N VAL A 195 -24.06 -10.70 3.21
CA VAL A 195 -22.73 -11.21 3.54
C VAL A 195 -21.81 -10.99 2.33
N GLN A 196 -21.12 -9.88 2.33
CA GLN A 196 -20.06 -9.59 1.34
C GLN A 196 -18.72 -9.99 1.91
N THR A 197 -17.93 -10.73 1.14
CA THR A 197 -16.58 -11.15 1.54
C THR A 197 -15.52 -10.49 0.66
N MET A 198 -14.38 -10.19 1.28
CA MET A 198 -13.19 -9.74 0.55
C MET A 198 -12.33 -10.98 0.25
N MET A 199 -12.41 -11.50 -0.97
CA MET A 199 -11.66 -12.71 -1.35
C MET A 199 -10.15 -12.47 -1.37
N PRO A 200 -9.32 -13.43 -0.92
CA PRO A 200 -7.86 -13.31 -0.93
C PRO A 200 -7.27 -13.24 -2.35
N LYS A 201 -7.91 -13.91 -3.29
CA LYS A 201 -7.59 -13.92 -4.73
C LYS A 201 -8.87 -13.79 -5.54
N LEU A 202 -8.83 -12.96 -6.58
CA LEU A 202 -10.00 -12.67 -7.41
C LEU A 202 -9.58 -12.44 -8.86
N HIS A 203 -10.22 -13.10 -9.80
CA HIS A 203 -10.09 -12.79 -11.23
C HIS A 203 -10.83 -11.49 -11.57
N SER A 204 -10.21 -10.65 -12.38
CA SER A 204 -10.86 -9.43 -12.84
C SER A 204 -11.87 -9.75 -13.93
N THR A 205 -13.10 -9.31 -13.75
CA THR A 205 -14.16 -9.45 -14.78
C THR A 205 -14.03 -8.42 -15.91
N ASN A 206 -13.39 -7.28 -15.63
CA ASN A 206 -13.28 -6.16 -16.58
C ASN A 206 -11.91 -6.12 -17.31
N PHE A 207 -10.91 -6.84 -16.78
CA PHE A 207 -9.57 -6.88 -17.32
C PHE A 207 -9.15 -8.35 -17.48
N GLU A 208 -9.41 -8.89 -18.66
CA GLU A 208 -9.11 -10.28 -18.98
C GLU A 208 -7.62 -10.61 -18.73
N GLY A 209 -7.37 -11.74 -18.08
CA GLY A 209 -6.04 -12.20 -17.72
C GLY A 209 -5.42 -11.53 -16.49
N MET A 210 -6.14 -10.62 -15.83
CA MET A 210 -5.68 -9.95 -14.61
C MET A 210 -6.28 -10.58 -13.36
N GLU A 211 -5.45 -10.80 -12.35
CA GLU A 211 -5.87 -11.24 -11.02
C GLU A 211 -5.56 -10.18 -9.97
N LEU A 212 -6.43 -10.07 -8.99
CA LEU A 212 -6.20 -9.30 -7.77
C LEU A 212 -5.83 -10.24 -6.65
N ILE A 213 -4.75 -9.93 -5.93
CA ILE A 213 -4.28 -10.71 -4.78
C ILE A 213 -4.16 -9.83 -3.54
N ARG A 214 -4.37 -10.41 -2.36
CA ARG A 214 -4.24 -9.77 -1.06
C ARG A 214 -3.29 -10.57 -0.16
N PRO A 215 -1.98 -10.41 -0.34
CA PRO A 215 -1.00 -11.27 0.36
C PRO A 215 -0.96 -11.05 1.87
N MET A 216 -1.46 -9.91 2.36
CA MET A 216 -1.54 -9.60 3.79
C MET A 216 -2.81 -10.17 4.46
N TYR A 217 -3.61 -10.96 3.75
CA TYR A 217 -4.91 -11.50 4.17
C TYR A 217 -4.91 -12.19 5.53
N LEU A 218 -3.80 -12.80 5.94
CA LEU A 218 -3.62 -13.49 7.21
C LEU A 218 -2.85 -12.67 8.27
N ILE A 219 -2.48 -11.44 7.94
CA ILE A 219 -1.78 -10.52 8.86
C ILE A 219 -2.83 -9.68 9.58
N ARG A 220 -2.69 -9.54 10.91
CA ARG A 220 -3.51 -8.65 11.74
C ARG A 220 -2.87 -7.27 11.82
N GLU A 221 -3.68 -6.25 12.09
CA GLU A 221 -3.20 -4.88 12.18
C GLU A 221 -2.40 -4.59 13.45
N ASP A 222 -2.66 -5.30 14.54
CA ASP A 222 -2.06 -5.17 15.88
C ASP A 222 -0.62 -5.69 16.03
#